data_2d097d7d2792532c9bb170b7d8ccb440
#
_entry.id   2d097d7d2792532c9bb170b7d8ccb440
#
_cell.length_a   1.000
_cell.length_b   1.000
_cell.length_c   1.000
_cell.angle_alpha   90.00
_cell.angle_beta   90.00
_cell.angle_gamma   90.00
#
_symmetry.space_group_name_H-M   'P 1'
#
loop_
_entity.id
_entity.type
_entity.pdbx_description
1 polymer ?
#
loop_
_entity_poly.entity_id
_entity_poly.type
_entity_poly.pdbx_seq_one_letter_code
_entity_poly.pdbx_strand_id
1 'polypeptide(L)'
;MTLIIQGLIRLFFGSASYSFFDNEPKEIFQIDMSGIGASRPITFTEPQLLMVIVTVVAVLALHFFLTRSRLGKAMRAMADNADLAQVSGINTALVVRVTWVIAGALACAAGTMLALDVSLKPDLAFNIVLPIFAAAIVGGLGQSYGAIAGGFLIGFAETMAVFNWAILLRPFKDVLPFEIPADLAIVPTEYKLTVAFVILVIVLLWRPTGIFKGASS
;
A
#
# COMPACT_ATOMS: atom_id res chain seq x y z
N MET A 1 3.13 22.36 -1.58
CA MET A 1 3.37 22.08 -0.16
C MET A 1 4.36 20.94 0.04
N THR A 2 4.17 19.75 -0.53
CA THR A 2 5.04 18.56 -0.33
C THR A 2 6.51 18.85 -0.63
N LEU A 3 6.82 19.47 -1.77
CA LEU A 3 8.20 19.81 -2.15
C LEU A 3 8.87 20.80 -1.18
N ILE A 4 8.10 21.74 -0.63
CA ILE A 4 8.62 22.71 0.36
C ILE A 4 9.00 21.98 1.64
N ILE A 5 8.11 21.10 2.14
CA ILE A 5 8.38 20.29 3.34
C ILE A 5 9.60 19.39 3.10
N GLN A 6 9.68 18.76 1.95
CA GLN A 6 10.82 17.92 1.57
C GLN A 6 12.13 18.74 1.51
N GLY A 7 12.07 19.95 0.94
CA GLY A 7 13.22 20.88 0.94
C GLY A 7 13.66 21.29 2.33
N LEU A 8 12.71 21.58 3.23
CA LEU A 8 13.01 21.87 4.62
C LEU A 8 13.63 20.68 5.36
N ILE A 9 13.08 19.47 5.16
CA ILE A 9 13.66 18.26 5.74
C ILE A 9 15.11 18.06 5.27
N ARG A 10 15.39 18.24 3.97
CA ARG A 10 16.75 18.15 3.45
C ARG A 10 17.69 19.23 4.00
N LEU A 11 17.17 20.43 4.22
CA LEU A 11 17.95 21.54 4.77
C LEU A 11 18.35 21.28 6.24
N PHE A 12 17.45 20.75 7.06
CA PHE A 12 17.68 20.54 8.48
C PHE A 12 18.32 19.20 8.83
N PHE A 13 17.95 18.14 8.11
CA PHE A 13 18.37 16.75 8.39
C PHE A 13 19.35 16.19 7.33
N GLY A 14 19.58 16.92 6.25
CA GLY A 14 20.44 16.45 5.17
C GLY A 14 19.73 15.51 4.20
N SER A 15 20.47 14.94 3.25
CA SER A 15 19.99 13.98 2.25
C SER A 15 20.36 12.53 2.55
N ALA A 16 20.96 12.26 3.71
CA ALA A 16 21.36 10.92 4.10
C ALA A 16 20.16 10.00 4.30
N SER A 17 20.36 8.71 4.04
CA SER A 17 19.39 7.69 4.39
C SER A 17 19.67 7.19 5.80
N TYR A 18 18.64 7.15 6.63
CA TYR A 18 18.71 6.62 7.98
C TYR A 18 17.97 5.28 8.01
N SER A 19 18.57 4.27 8.64
CA SER A 19 17.93 2.99 8.92
C SER A 19 17.68 2.86 10.42
N PHE A 20 16.58 2.24 10.79
CA PHE A 20 16.29 1.94 12.20
C PHE A 20 17.14 0.77 12.73
N PHE A 21 17.71 -0.04 11.82
CA PHE A 21 18.43 -1.27 12.14
C PHE A 21 19.92 -1.19 11.72
N ASP A 22 20.56 -0.02 11.83
CA ASP A 22 21.97 0.15 11.40
C ASP A 22 22.96 -0.67 12.22
N ASN A 23 22.67 -0.97 13.49
CA ASN A 23 23.57 -1.67 14.42
C ASN A 23 22.99 -2.96 14.99
N GLU A 24 21.75 -3.29 14.74
CA GLU A 24 21.12 -4.51 15.22
C GLU A 24 20.66 -5.36 14.03
N PRO A 25 21.02 -6.66 14.00
CA PRO A 25 20.50 -7.55 12.96
C PRO A 25 18.99 -7.69 13.13
N LYS A 26 18.24 -7.50 12.04
CA LYS A 26 16.81 -7.78 12.01
C LYS A 26 16.58 -9.24 12.43
N GLU A 27 15.75 -9.48 13.42
CA GLU A 27 15.37 -10.83 13.75
C GLU A 27 14.69 -11.50 12.56
N ILE A 28 15.16 -12.69 12.22
CA ILE A 28 14.66 -13.46 11.08
C ILE A 28 13.90 -14.65 11.63
N PHE A 29 12.59 -14.63 11.46
CA PHE A 29 11.75 -15.80 11.73
C PHE A 29 11.81 -16.76 10.56
N GLN A 30 12.32 -17.97 10.78
CA GLN A 30 12.38 -19.02 9.77
C GLN A 30 11.26 -20.03 10.03
N ILE A 31 10.35 -20.17 9.06
CA ILE A 31 9.37 -21.25 9.07
C ILE A 31 9.92 -22.38 8.22
N ASP A 32 10.27 -23.48 8.89
CA ASP A 32 10.80 -24.67 8.23
C ASP A 32 9.65 -25.42 7.52
N MET A 33 9.71 -25.43 6.20
CA MET A 33 8.72 -26.11 5.34
C MET A 33 9.27 -27.40 4.74
N SER A 34 10.26 -28.01 5.39
CA SER A 34 10.85 -29.30 4.94
C SER A 34 9.81 -30.41 4.78
N GLY A 35 8.69 -30.34 5.55
CA GLY A 35 7.58 -31.30 5.46
C GLY A 35 6.73 -31.21 4.18
N ILE A 36 6.83 -30.14 3.39
CA ILE A 36 6.06 -29.93 2.14
C ILE A 36 6.98 -30.01 0.90
N GLY A 37 8.24 -30.44 1.08
CA GLY A 37 9.19 -30.59 -0.03
C GLY A 37 9.86 -29.28 -0.49
N ALA A 38 9.75 -28.19 0.27
CA ALA A 38 10.43 -26.95 -0.04
C ALA A 38 11.87 -27.01 0.48
N SER A 39 12.84 -26.87 -0.43
CA SER A 39 14.28 -26.92 -0.14
C SER A 39 14.83 -25.70 0.61
N ARG A 40 14.00 -24.68 0.90
CA ARG A 40 14.40 -23.46 1.61
C ARG A 40 13.34 -23.04 2.62
N PRO A 41 13.73 -22.62 3.82
CA PRO A 41 12.81 -22.04 4.79
C PRO A 41 12.26 -20.71 4.27
N ILE A 42 11.01 -20.43 4.55
CA ILE A 42 10.44 -19.10 4.31
C ILE A 42 10.92 -18.20 5.46
N THR A 43 11.63 -17.15 5.10
CA THR A 43 12.18 -16.18 6.06
C THR A 43 11.31 -14.94 6.09
N PHE A 44 10.82 -14.59 7.28
CA PHE A 44 10.13 -13.31 7.53
C PHE A 44 11.00 -12.46 8.44
N THR A 45 11.14 -11.19 8.11
CA THR A 45 11.77 -10.24 9.01
C THR A 45 10.74 -9.66 9.97
N GLU A 46 11.18 -9.32 11.19
CA GLU A 46 10.34 -8.71 12.22
C GLU A 46 9.51 -7.51 11.69
N PRO A 47 10.09 -6.52 10.94
CA PRO A 47 9.32 -5.42 10.38
C PRO A 47 8.20 -5.86 9.44
N GLN A 48 8.40 -6.93 8.65
CA GLN A 48 7.39 -7.44 7.73
C GLN A 48 6.19 -8.03 8.47
N LEU A 49 6.43 -8.81 9.54
CA LEU A 49 5.36 -9.34 10.39
C LEU A 49 4.58 -8.20 11.04
N LEU A 50 5.29 -7.20 11.58
CA LEU A 50 4.68 -6.05 12.22
C LEU A 50 3.83 -5.25 11.23
N MET A 51 4.30 -5.05 9.99
CA MET A 51 3.53 -4.41 8.92
C MET A 51 2.22 -5.13 8.62
N VAL A 52 2.25 -6.46 8.51
CA VAL A 52 1.04 -7.26 8.26
C VAL A 52 0.06 -7.12 9.42
N ILE A 53 0.53 -7.25 10.66
CA ILE A 53 -0.31 -7.13 11.85
C ILE A 53 -0.94 -5.74 11.93
N VAL A 54 -0.13 -4.67 11.80
CA VAL A 54 -0.62 -3.29 11.86
C VAL A 54 -1.62 -3.01 10.74
N THR A 55 -1.37 -3.50 9.52
CA THR A 55 -2.29 -3.33 8.39
C THR A 55 -3.63 -4.01 8.67
N VAL A 56 -3.62 -5.27 9.12
CA VAL A 56 -4.85 -6.01 9.46
C VAL A 56 -5.62 -5.29 10.58
N VAL A 57 -4.92 -4.88 11.64
CA VAL A 57 -5.53 -4.15 12.76
C VAL A 57 -6.13 -2.83 12.29
N ALA A 58 -5.41 -2.05 11.48
CA ALA A 58 -5.88 -0.77 10.94
C ALA A 58 -7.13 -0.95 10.05
N VAL A 59 -7.13 -1.95 9.16
CA VAL A 59 -8.27 -2.28 8.31
C VAL A 59 -9.49 -2.68 9.13
N LEU A 60 -9.30 -3.58 10.13
CA LEU A 60 -10.37 -4.01 11.02
C LEU A 60 -10.90 -2.84 11.86
N ALA A 61 -10.02 -2.03 12.44
CA ALA A 61 -10.39 -0.86 13.22
C ALA A 61 -11.21 0.14 12.37
N LEU A 62 -10.76 0.41 11.15
CA LEU A 62 -11.49 1.28 10.20
C LEU A 62 -12.85 0.67 9.83
N HIS A 63 -12.90 -0.63 9.57
CA HIS A 63 -14.15 -1.34 9.28
C HIS A 63 -15.15 -1.20 10.44
N PHE A 64 -14.74 -1.53 11.66
CA PHE A 64 -15.60 -1.41 12.84
C PHE A 64 -16.01 0.04 13.10
N PHE A 65 -15.08 0.99 12.95
CA PHE A 65 -15.38 2.40 13.09
C PHE A 65 -16.46 2.86 12.09
N LEU A 66 -16.28 2.57 10.80
CA LEU A 66 -17.22 2.97 9.77
C LEU A 66 -18.59 2.28 9.89
N THR A 67 -18.64 1.02 10.35
CA THR A 67 -19.90 0.26 10.41
C THR A 67 -20.66 0.47 11.71
N ARG A 68 -19.96 0.55 12.84
CA ARG A 68 -20.58 0.56 14.18
C ARG A 68 -20.69 1.94 14.80
N SER A 69 -19.76 2.87 14.53
CA SER A 69 -19.80 4.18 15.17
C SER A 69 -20.85 5.12 14.56
N ARG A 70 -21.37 6.06 15.39
CA ARG A 70 -22.27 7.13 14.92
C ARG A 70 -21.59 8.03 13.90
N LEU A 71 -20.30 8.35 14.13
CA LEU A 71 -19.50 9.17 13.22
C LEU A 71 -19.22 8.46 11.90
N GLY A 72 -18.96 7.14 11.92
CA GLY A 72 -18.79 6.37 10.68
C GLY A 72 -20.06 6.32 9.84
N LYS A 73 -21.24 6.21 10.48
CA LYS A 73 -22.53 6.32 9.78
C LYS A 73 -22.74 7.72 9.17
N ALA A 74 -22.39 8.78 9.93
CA ALA A 74 -22.44 10.15 9.46
C ALA A 74 -21.49 10.40 8.28
N MET A 75 -20.26 9.83 8.31
CA MET A 75 -19.30 9.90 7.21
C MET A 75 -19.85 9.29 5.93
N ARG A 76 -20.50 8.11 6.01
CA ARG A 76 -21.10 7.46 4.85
C ARG A 76 -22.27 8.26 4.29
N ALA A 77 -23.18 8.72 5.17
CA ALA A 77 -24.29 9.57 4.76
C ALA A 77 -23.82 10.86 4.05
N MET A 78 -22.73 11.45 4.55
CA MET A 78 -22.13 12.65 3.95
C MET A 78 -21.43 12.34 2.63
N ALA A 79 -20.83 11.15 2.47
CA ALA A 79 -20.21 10.71 1.22
C ALA A 79 -21.25 10.44 0.14
N ASP A 80 -22.44 9.94 0.51
CA ASP A 80 -23.55 9.71 -0.42
C ASP A 80 -24.18 11.03 -0.87
N ASN A 81 -24.53 11.91 0.08
CA ASN A 81 -25.08 13.25 -0.22
C ASN A 81 -24.84 14.22 0.96
N ALA A 82 -23.90 15.14 0.79
CA ALA A 82 -23.50 16.09 1.84
C ALA A 82 -24.63 17.06 2.23
N ASP A 83 -25.43 17.53 1.25
CA ASP A 83 -26.51 18.50 1.49
C ASP A 83 -27.65 17.83 2.26
N LEU A 84 -28.03 16.62 1.86
CA LEU A 84 -29.05 15.86 2.55
C LEU A 84 -28.63 15.50 3.98
N ALA A 85 -27.37 15.13 4.18
CA ALA A 85 -26.82 14.87 5.50
C ALA A 85 -26.88 16.11 6.41
N GLN A 86 -26.58 17.29 5.87
CA GLN A 86 -26.65 18.55 6.61
C GLN A 86 -28.09 18.91 7.01
N VAL A 87 -29.03 18.78 6.09
CA VAL A 87 -30.47 19.02 6.37
C VAL A 87 -31.00 18.02 7.41
N SER A 88 -30.45 16.79 7.44
CA SER A 88 -30.77 15.77 8.45
C SER A 88 -30.14 16.03 9.82
N GLY A 89 -29.45 17.17 10.02
CA GLY A 89 -28.86 17.58 11.30
C GLY A 89 -27.47 17.01 11.58
N ILE A 90 -26.79 16.43 10.57
CA ILE A 90 -25.41 15.97 10.71
C ILE A 90 -24.47 17.17 10.68
N ASN A 91 -23.61 17.29 11.70
CA ASN A 91 -22.59 18.34 11.73
C ASN A 91 -21.44 17.99 10.77
N THR A 92 -21.54 18.50 9.53
CA THR A 92 -20.57 18.25 8.45
C THR A 92 -19.16 18.69 8.79
N ALA A 93 -19.01 19.84 9.51
CA ALA A 93 -17.72 20.35 9.90
C ALA A 93 -16.99 19.43 10.92
N LEU A 94 -17.74 18.79 11.82
CA LEU A 94 -17.19 17.80 12.75
C LEU A 94 -16.77 16.53 12.00
N VAL A 95 -17.63 16.05 11.09
CA VAL A 95 -17.34 14.86 10.29
C VAL A 95 -16.06 15.06 9.47
N VAL A 96 -15.91 16.19 8.77
CA VAL A 96 -14.70 16.51 8.00
C VAL A 96 -13.46 16.53 8.88
N ARG A 97 -13.53 17.18 10.05
CA ARG A 97 -12.38 17.24 10.98
C ARG A 97 -11.97 15.84 11.44
N VAL A 98 -12.92 15.01 11.85
CA VAL A 98 -12.61 13.63 12.28
C VAL A 98 -12.05 12.79 11.13
N THR A 99 -12.57 12.94 9.91
CA THR A 99 -12.03 12.28 8.71
C THR A 99 -10.56 12.62 8.49
N TRP A 100 -10.19 13.91 8.60
CA TRP A 100 -8.79 14.34 8.46
C TRP A 100 -7.89 13.79 9.56
N VAL A 101 -8.38 13.74 10.81
CA VAL A 101 -7.61 13.14 11.91
C VAL A 101 -7.35 11.65 11.67
N ILE A 102 -8.37 10.90 11.26
CA ILE A 102 -8.23 9.46 10.96
C ILE A 102 -7.29 9.25 9.77
N ALA A 103 -7.46 10.02 8.69
CA ALA A 103 -6.60 9.94 7.52
C ALA A 103 -5.13 10.25 7.87
N GLY A 104 -4.89 11.29 8.68
CA GLY A 104 -3.55 11.64 9.15
C GLY A 104 -2.94 10.55 10.04
N ALA A 105 -3.71 9.96 10.94
CA ALA A 105 -3.25 8.86 11.81
C ALA A 105 -2.87 7.61 10.98
N LEU A 106 -3.70 7.22 10.01
CA LEU A 106 -3.40 6.10 9.12
C LEU A 106 -2.19 6.37 8.23
N ALA A 107 -2.05 7.60 7.71
CA ALA A 107 -0.89 7.99 6.91
C ALA A 107 0.40 7.97 7.73
N CYS A 108 0.36 8.44 8.98
CA CYS A 108 1.49 8.39 9.91
C CYS A 108 1.90 6.94 10.19
N ALA A 109 0.94 6.07 10.52
CA ALA A 109 1.21 4.65 10.75
C ALA A 109 1.81 3.97 9.52
N ALA A 110 1.25 4.20 8.33
CA ALA A 110 1.76 3.63 7.09
C ALA A 110 3.18 4.12 6.76
N GLY A 111 3.45 5.43 6.94
CA GLY A 111 4.78 6.01 6.72
C GLY A 111 5.82 5.47 7.68
N THR A 112 5.46 5.27 8.95
CA THR A 112 6.35 4.68 9.96
C THR A 112 6.69 3.23 9.62
N MET A 113 5.69 2.43 9.26
CA MET A 113 5.90 1.03 8.85
C MET A 113 6.81 0.92 7.63
N LEU A 114 6.57 1.77 6.62
CA LEU A 114 7.40 1.80 5.42
C LEU A 114 8.86 2.19 5.73
N ALA A 115 9.07 3.15 6.65
CA ALA A 115 10.40 3.57 7.08
C ALA A 115 11.16 2.47 7.84
N LEU A 116 10.44 1.62 8.59
CA LEU A 116 11.01 0.46 9.27
C LEU A 116 11.47 -0.63 8.31
N ASP A 117 10.75 -0.84 7.22
CA ASP A 117 11.07 -1.90 6.25
C ASP A 117 12.26 -1.51 5.34
N VAL A 118 12.20 -0.32 4.76
CA VAL A 118 13.16 0.10 3.72
C VAL A 118 14.30 0.94 4.31
N SER A 119 14.08 2.19 4.50
CA SER A 119 14.95 3.19 5.12
C SER A 119 14.25 4.54 5.09
N LEU A 120 14.55 5.40 6.04
CA LEU A 120 14.03 6.76 6.08
C LEU A 120 14.85 7.65 5.14
N LYS A 121 14.21 8.09 4.04
CA LYS A 121 14.77 9.04 3.07
C LYS A 121 13.79 10.20 2.88
N PRO A 122 14.29 11.41 2.62
CA PRO A 122 13.42 12.56 2.35
C PRO A 122 12.45 12.37 1.18
N ASP A 123 12.84 11.55 0.19
CA ASP A 123 12.07 11.28 -1.03
C ASP A 123 11.04 10.14 -0.88
N LEU A 124 11.04 9.43 0.23
CA LEU A 124 10.23 8.23 0.44
C LEU A 124 8.75 8.51 0.19
N ALA A 125 8.22 9.57 0.77
CA ALA A 125 6.82 9.95 0.61
C ALA A 125 6.46 10.31 -0.85
N PHE A 126 7.39 10.95 -1.58
CA PHE A 126 7.16 11.33 -2.97
C PHE A 126 7.07 10.10 -3.88
N ASN A 127 7.92 9.11 -3.65
CA ASN A 127 7.94 7.88 -4.45
C ASN A 127 6.67 7.03 -4.31
N ILE A 128 5.96 7.11 -3.19
CA ILE A 128 4.72 6.35 -2.97
C ILE A 128 3.44 7.10 -3.37
N VAL A 129 3.53 8.40 -3.70
CA VAL A 129 2.35 9.20 -4.07
C VAL A 129 1.65 8.62 -5.30
N LEU A 130 2.40 8.25 -6.35
CA LEU A 130 1.84 7.68 -7.57
C LEU A 130 1.13 6.34 -7.34
N PRO A 131 1.73 5.34 -6.67
CA PRO A 131 1.03 4.12 -6.27
C PRO A 131 -0.22 4.35 -5.42
N ILE A 132 -0.21 5.33 -4.50
CA ILE A 132 -1.37 5.66 -3.67
C ILE A 132 -2.52 6.18 -4.54
N PHE A 133 -2.25 7.10 -5.47
CA PHE A 133 -3.27 7.57 -6.41
C PHE A 133 -3.77 6.45 -7.32
N ALA A 134 -2.88 5.61 -7.83
CA ALA A 134 -3.26 4.45 -8.61
C ALA A 134 -4.18 3.52 -7.82
N ALA A 135 -3.84 3.21 -6.58
CA ALA A 135 -4.65 2.37 -5.70
C ALA A 135 -6.04 2.97 -5.43
N ALA A 136 -6.12 4.27 -5.16
CA ALA A 136 -7.39 4.96 -4.91
C ALA A 136 -8.30 4.99 -6.14
N ILE A 137 -7.75 5.26 -7.32
CA ILE A 137 -8.51 5.33 -8.57
C ILE A 137 -8.92 3.92 -9.02
N VAL A 138 -8.00 2.96 -9.00
CA VAL A 138 -8.25 1.56 -9.37
C VAL A 138 -9.28 0.94 -8.43
N GLY A 139 -9.17 1.23 -7.13
CA GLY A 139 -10.13 0.78 -6.13
C GLY A 139 -11.51 1.41 -6.26
N GLY A 140 -11.60 2.59 -6.89
CA GLY A 140 -12.84 3.37 -7.04
C GLY A 140 -12.93 4.50 -6.01
N LEU A 141 -12.97 5.72 -6.51
CA LEU A 141 -13.10 6.91 -5.67
C LEU A 141 -14.42 6.90 -4.89
N GLY A 142 -14.33 7.18 -3.59
CA GLY A 142 -15.51 7.18 -2.71
C GLY A 142 -15.83 5.83 -2.06
N GLN A 143 -15.12 4.75 -2.41
CA GLN A 143 -15.32 3.42 -1.81
C GLN A 143 -14.15 3.05 -0.89
N SER A 144 -14.38 3.05 0.42
CA SER A 144 -13.34 2.73 1.42
C SER A 144 -12.77 1.31 1.22
N TYR A 145 -13.63 0.34 0.96
CA TYR A 145 -13.17 -1.04 0.69
C TYR A 145 -12.52 -1.18 -0.68
N GLY A 146 -12.98 -0.39 -1.65
CA GLY A 146 -12.34 -0.30 -2.95
C GLY A 146 -10.90 0.19 -2.85
N ALA A 147 -10.63 1.22 -2.06
CA ALA A 147 -9.29 1.74 -1.83
C ALA A 147 -8.36 0.70 -1.19
N ILE A 148 -8.85 -0.09 -0.21
CA ILE A 148 -8.08 -1.19 0.41
C ILE A 148 -7.73 -2.25 -0.63
N ALA A 149 -8.72 -2.71 -1.40
CA ALA A 149 -8.52 -3.72 -2.44
C ALA A 149 -7.63 -3.21 -3.58
N GLY A 150 -7.77 -1.94 -3.97
CA GLY A 150 -6.92 -1.27 -4.95
C GLY A 150 -5.47 -1.19 -4.48
N GLY A 151 -5.24 -0.85 -3.21
CA GLY A 151 -3.91 -0.82 -2.61
C GLY A 151 -3.24 -2.20 -2.63
N PHE A 152 -3.99 -3.24 -2.26
CA PHE A 152 -3.49 -4.61 -2.32
C PHE A 152 -3.18 -5.05 -3.76
N LEU A 153 -4.07 -4.74 -4.71
CA LEU A 153 -3.90 -5.08 -6.12
C LEU A 153 -2.67 -4.40 -6.72
N ILE A 154 -2.51 -3.08 -6.50
CA ILE A 154 -1.37 -2.33 -7.02
C ILE A 154 -0.07 -2.83 -6.38
N GLY A 155 -0.01 -2.99 -5.05
CA GLY A 155 1.19 -3.46 -4.35
C GLY A 155 1.58 -4.88 -4.79
N PHE A 156 0.61 -5.77 -4.97
CA PHE A 156 0.85 -7.12 -5.47
C PHE A 156 1.35 -7.11 -6.92
N ALA A 157 0.72 -6.32 -7.79
CA ALA A 157 1.09 -6.20 -9.19
C ALA A 157 2.51 -5.61 -9.36
N GLU A 158 2.86 -4.57 -8.61
CA GLU A 158 4.21 -4.01 -8.59
C GLU A 158 5.25 -5.05 -8.16
N THR A 159 4.94 -5.83 -7.12
CA THR A 159 5.85 -6.86 -6.60
C THR A 159 6.02 -7.99 -7.61
N MET A 160 4.93 -8.46 -8.22
CA MET A 160 4.96 -9.52 -9.24
C MET A 160 5.69 -9.09 -10.51
N ALA A 161 5.56 -7.83 -10.91
CA ALA A 161 6.22 -7.32 -12.11
C ALA A 161 7.76 -7.27 -11.98
N VAL A 162 8.26 -6.98 -10.77
CA VAL A 162 9.70 -6.90 -10.47
C VAL A 162 10.26 -8.25 -10.00
N PHE A 163 9.37 -9.21 -9.69
CA PHE A 163 9.79 -10.52 -9.19
C PHE A 163 10.57 -11.28 -10.26
N ASN A 164 11.74 -11.82 -9.88
CA ASN A 164 12.55 -12.65 -10.79
C ASN A 164 11.99 -14.07 -10.85
N TRP A 165 11.22 -14.33 -11.89
CA TRP A 165 10.58 -15.63 -12.16
C TRP A 165 11.56 -16.77 -12.40
N ALA A 166 12.84 -16.46 -12.73
CA ALA A 166 13.88 -17.47 -12.86
C ALA A 166 14.07 -18.28 -11.58
N ILE A 167 13.83 -17.68 -10.40
CA ILE A 167 13.94 -18.35 -9.10
C ILE A 167 12.95 -19.52 -9.00
N LEU A 168 11.73 -19.34 -9.55
CA LEU A 168 10.68 -20.36 -9.52
C LEU A 168 10.96 -21.50 -10.51
N LEU A 169 11.67 -21.21 -11.61
CA LEU A 169 12.02 -22.17 -12.65
C LEU A 169 13.30 -22.97 -12.35
N ARG A 170 14.16 -22.45 -11.46
CA ARG A 170 15.43 -23.12 -11.09
C ARG A 170 15.29 -24.58 -10.64
N PRO A 171 14.27 -24.98 -9.84
CA PRO A 171 14.10 -26.38 -9.45
C PRO A 171 13.84 -27.33 -10.63
N PHE A 172 13.35 -26.80 -11.76
CA PHE A 172 13.01 -27.55 -12.96
C PHE A 172 14.11 -27.50 -14.03
N LYS A 173 15.30 -26.98 -13.70
CA LYS A 173 16.41 -26.80 -14.65
C LYS A 173 16.80 -28.11 -15.39
N ASP A 174 16.74 -29.22 -14.67
CA ASP A 174 17.15 -30.53 -15.21
C ASP A 174 16.07 -31.16 -16.12
N VAL A 175 14.85 -30.64 -16.12
CA VAL A 175 13.70 -31.14 -16.91
C VAL A 175 13.44 -30.25 -18.12
N LEU A 176 13.88 -29.00 -18.10
CA LEU A 176 13.63 -28.03 -19.17
C LEU A 176 14.70 -28.13 -20.26
N PRO A 177 14.33 -28.19 -21.56
CA PRO A 177 15.25 -28.31 -22.68
C PRO A 177 15.97 -26.99 -23.05
N PHE A 178 15.80 -25.90 -22.28
CA PHE A 178 16.41 -24.61 -22.58
C PHE A 178 17.10 -24.03 -21.32
N GLU A 179 18.13 -23.23 -21.54
CA GLU A 179 18.81 -22.53 -20.46
C GLU A 179 17.93 -21.42 -19.90
N ILE A 180 17.73 -21.43 -18.56
CA ILE A 180 16.94 -20.42 -17.87
C ILE A 180 17.82 -19.16 -17.74
N PRO A 181 17.41 -18.00 -18.28
CA PRO A 181 18.12 -16.73 -18.09
C PRO A 181 18.31 -16.41 -16.61
N ALA A 182 19.39 -15.71 -16.29
CA ALA A 182 19.71 -15.35 -14.92
C ALA A 182 18.66 -14.39 -14.31
N ASP A 183 18.04 -13.57 -15.15
CA ASP A 183 16.96 -12.65 -14.78
C ASP A 183 15.78 -12.80 -15.75
N LEU A 184 14.62 -13.08 -15.18
CA LEU A 184 13.31 -13.18 -15.84
C LEU A 184 12.31 -12.22 -15.21
N ALA A 185 12.77 -11.10 -14.62
CA ALA A 185 11.88 -10.06 -14.18
C ALA A 185 11.18 -9.41 -15.39
N ILE A 186 9.87 -9.21 -15.30
CA ILE A 186 9.09 -8.57 -16.39
C ILE A 186 9.53 -7.12 -16.55
N VAL A 187 9.84 -6.47 -15.41
CA VAL A 187 10.24 -5.07 -15.35
C VAL A 187 11.46 -4.93 -14.43
N PRO A 188 12.52 -4.21 -14.83
CA PRO A 188 13.61 -3.87 -13.93
C PRO A 188 13.12 -3.06 -12.71
N THR A 189 13.81 -3.20 -11.59
CA THR A 189 13.42 -2.62 -10.29
C THR A 189 13.29 -1.09 -10.34
N GLU A 190 14.09 -0.44 -11.21
CA GLU A 190 14.06 1.01 -11.42
C GLU A 190 12.73 1.51 -11.99
N TYR A 191 12.03 0.64 -12.75
CA TYR A 191 10.75 0.97 -13.39
C TYR A 191 9.54 0.48 -12.59
N LYS A 192 9.71 0.10 -11.33
CA LYS A 192 8.62 -0.37 -10.46
C LYS A 192 7.42 0.59 -10.46
N LEU A 193 7.67 1.89 -10.35
CA LEU A 193 6.62 2.93 -10.35
C LEU A 193 5.84 3.00 -11.67
N THR A 194 6.47 2.63 -12.79
CA THR A 194 5.82 2.60 -14.11
C THR A 194 4.70 1.56 -14.14
N VAL A 195 4.83 0.46 -13.40
CA VAL A 195 3.81 -0.60 -13.32
C VAL A 195 2.50 -0.03 -12.75
N ALA A 196 2.57 0.69 -11.62
CA ALA A 196 1.39 1.34 -11.03
C ALA A 196 0.74 2.32 -12.00
N PHE A 197 1.55 3.11 -12.72
CA PHE A 197 1.06 4.06 -13.70
C PHE A 197 0.37 3.38 -14.88
N VAL A 198 0.96 2.32 -15.44
CA VAL A 198 0.37 1.56 -16.56
C VAL A 198 -0.96 0.95 -16.14
N ILE A 199 -1.04 0.34 -14.95
CA ILE A 199 -2.29 -0.23 -14.43
C ILE A 199 -3.34 0.85 -14.27
N LEU A 200 -2.97 2.02 -13.72
CA LEU A 200 -3.85 3.17 -13.59
C LEU A 200 -4.42 3.59 -14.95
N VAL A 201 -3.58 3.75 -15.96
CA VAL A 201 -4.01 4.14 -17.31
C VAL A 201 -4.95 3.09 -17.91
N ILE A 202 -4.61 1.81 -17.81
CA ILE A 202 -5.45 0.72 -18.31
C ILE A 202 -6.83 0.73 -17.63
N VAL A 203 -6.86 0.87 -16.30
CA VAL A 203 -8.13 0.90 -15.56
C VAL A 203 -8.96 2.13 -15.92
N LEU A 204 -8.33 3.31 -16.05
CA LEU A 204 -9.05 4.53 -16.47
C LEU A 204 -9.66 4.41 -17.88
N LEU A 205 -8.95 3.75 -18.82
CA LEU A 205 -9.47 3.53 -20.17
C LEU A 205 -10.65 2.53 -20.21
N TRP A 206 -10.61 1.49 -19.38
CA TRP A 206 -11.64 0.43 -19.39
C TRP A 206 -12.78 0.67 -18.40
N ARG A 207 -12.45 1.21 -17.21
CA ARG A 207 -13.41 1.49 -16.13
C ARG A 207 -13.04 2.77 -15.39
N PRO A 208 -13.43 3.95 -15.90
CA PRO A 208 -13.07 5.24 -15.27
C PRO A 208 -13.64 5.42 -13.85
N THR A 209 -14.62 4.62 -13.46
CA THR A 209 -15.19 4.61 -12.08
C THR A 209 -14.46 3.71 -11.11
N GLY A 210 -13.37 3.05 -11.55
CA GLY A 210 -12.65 2.04 -10.75
C GLY A 210 -13.27 0.64 -10.87
N ILE A 211 -12.59 -0.34 -10.28
CA ILE A 211 -13.00 -1.76 -10.34
C ILE A 211 -14.21 -1.99 -9.43
N PHE A 212 -14.20 -1.40 -8.24
CA PHE A 212 -15.30 -1.48 -7.29
C PHE A 212 -16.24 -0.29 -7.51
N LYS A 213 -17.27 -0.52 -8.31
CA LYS A 213 -18.29 0.50 -8.64
C LYS A 213 -18.97 0.94 -7.34
N GLY A 214 -18.80 2.20 -6.97
CA GLY A 214 -19.68 2.82 -5.98
C GLY A 214 -21.11 2.77 -6.52
N ALA A 215 -22.08 2.54 -5.64
CA ALA A 215 -23.49 2.58 -6.01
C ALA A 215 -23.78 3.96 -6.63
N SER A 216 -23.74 4.04 -7.96
CA SER A 216 -24.29 5.17 -8.68
C SER A 216 -25.79 4.95 -8.72
N SER A 217 -26.50 5.58 -7.82
CA SER A 217 -27.93 5.87 -8.04
C SER A 217 -28.09 6.74 -9.27
#